data_3df889efcda8bbe288e987eece9b56cb
#
_entry.id   3df889efcda8bbe288e987eece9b56cb
#
_cell.length_a   1.000
_cell.length_b   1.000
_cell.length_c   1.000
_cell.angle_alpha   90.00
_cell.angle_beta   90.00
_cell.angle_gamma   90.00
#
_symmetry.space_group_name_H-M   'P 1'
#
loop_
_entity.id
_entity.type
_entity.pdbx_description
1 polymer ?
#
loop_
_entity_poly.entity_id
_entity_poly.type
_entity_poly.pdbx_seq_one_letter_code
_entity_poly.pdbx_strand_id
1 'polypeptide(L)'
;MKLKITKFKSVKSTNDKAIKLIQSGKATSGLVISDLQTKGRGTMGKKWVSKKGNIFISIFFKVNLTKIKIENFLIINVKIIKKILRNYFKKNIVIKKPNDLLIKNKKICGILQEVIEFKNDKFLITGVGINTSVTPTDKKFASTCLQEHSKKTIKNSNIIKKLKNTFEKMIKELENNNFKFIKNKYI
;
A
#
# COMPACT_ATOMS: atom_id res chain seq x y z
N MET A 1 -11.40 -5.23 13.57
CA MET A 1 -11.30 -3.76 13.43
C MET A 1 -11.78 -3.31 12.05
N LYS A 2 -12.41 -2.10 11.92
CA LYS A 2 -12.78 -1.48 10.62
C LYS A 2 -11.90 -0.28 10.35
N LEU A 3 -11.28 -0.19 9.17
CA LEU A 3 -10.46 0.95 8.75
C LEU A 3 -11.34 2.12 8.30
N LYS A 4 -11.28 3.25 9.01
CA LYS A 4 -11.93 4.50 8.58
C LYS A 4 -11.23 5.06 7.35
N ILE A 5 -11.98 5.38 6.30
CA ILE A 5 -11.45 5.97 5.08
C ILE A 5 -11.44 7.50 5.22
N THR A 6 -10.29 8.12 4.95
CA THR A 6 -10.14 9.57 4.83
C THR A 6 -9.62 9.89 3.42
N LYS A 7 -10.44 10.62 2.64
CA LYS A 7 -10.12 10.98 1.24
C LYS A 7 -9.71 12.43 1.11
N PHE A 8 -8.76 12.68 0.20
CA PHE A 8 -8.26 14.00 -0.14
C PHE A 8 -8.17 14.15 -1.66
N LYS A 9 -8.44 15.36 -2.17
CA LYS A 9 -8.17 15.71 -3.58
C LYS A 9 -6.66 15.73 -3.85
N SER A 10 -5.89 16.32 -2.92
CA SER A 10 -4.44 16.40 -3.00
C SER A 10 -3.80 16.44 -1.62
N VAL A 11 -2.64 15.81 -1.48
CA VAL A 11 -1.79 15.86 -0.28
C VAL A 11 -0.32 15.93 -0.69
N LYS A 12 0.57 16.32 0.23
CA LYS A 12 2.03 16.17 -0.01
C LYS A 12 2.38 14.69 -0.18
N SER A 13 2.01 13.87 0.78
CA SER A 13 2.17 12.41 0.79
C SER A 13 1.05 11.79 1.62
N THR A 14 0.50 10.64 1.18
CA THR A 14 -0.50 9.89 1.95
C THR A 14 0.09 9.32 3.24
N ASN A 15 1.38 8.90 3.24
CA ASN A 15 2.07 8.47 4.47
C ASN A 15 2.22 9.63 5.45
N ASP A 16 2.64 10.82 5.01
CA ASP A 16 2.77 12.00 5.88
C ASP A 16 1.41 12.39 6.49
N LYS A 17 0.33 12.20 5.73
CA LYS A 17 -1.01 12.45 6.24
C LYS A 17 -1.45 11.42 7.28
N ALA A 18 -1.11 10.14 7.08
CA ALA A 18 -1.33 9.08 8.06
C ALA A 18 -0.54 9.35 9.35
N ILE A 19 0.75 9.74 9.25
CA ILE A 19 1.59 10.13 10.39
C ILE A 19 0.92 11.26 11.19
N LYS A 20 0.46 12.31 10.51
CA LYS A 20 -0.24 13.43 11.18
C LYS A 20 -1.52 13.01 11.89
N LEU A 21 -2.30 12.07 11.33
CA LEU A 21 -3.51 11.56 11.98
C LEU A 21 -3.18 10.79 13.25
N ILE A 22 -2.11 9.99 13.25
CA ILE A 22 -1.63 9.26 14.43
C ILE A 22 -1.13 10.24 15.49
N GLN A 23 -0.20 11.15 15.14
CA GLN A 23 0.42 12.10 16.06
C GLN A 23 -0.56 13.09 16.69
N SER A 24 -1.66 13.41 15.99
CA SER A 24 -2.74 14.23 16.55
C SER A 24 -3.69 13.46 17.47
N GLY A 25 -3.50 12.16 17.66
CA GLY A 25 -4.40 11.29 18.44
C GLY A 25 -5.78 11.07 17.79
N LYS A 26 -5.99 11.56 16.55
CA LYS A 26 -7.31 11.47 15.87
C LYS A 26 -7.65 10.07 15.37
N ALA A 27 -6.65 9.21 15.19
CA ALA A 27 -6.88 7.85 14.72
C ALA A 27 -5.71 6.92 15.08
N THR A 28 -6.05 5.72 15.56
CA THR A 28 -5.10 4.63 15.81
C THR A 28 -5.02 3.63 14.64
N SER A 29 -5.93 3.76 13.68
CA SER A 29 -5.94 2.96 12.44
C SER A 29 -6.77 3.66 11.38
N GLY A 30 -6.46 3.41 10.11
CA GLY A 30 -7.21 3.98 9.01
C GLY A 30 -6.62 3.72 7.63
N LEU A 31 -7.32 4.27 6.64
CA LEU A 31 -6.95 4.26 5.23
C LEU A 31 -7.02 5.69 4.69
N VAL A 32 -5.88 6.28 4.43
CA VAL A 32 -5.77 7.57 3.73
C VAL A 32 -5.73 7.33 2.22
N ILE A 33 -6.53 8.08 1.47
CA ILE A 33 -6.59 8.03 0.01
C ILE A 33 -6.40 9.44 -0.53
N SER A 34 -5.63 9.60 -1.60
CA SER A 34 -5.54 10.87 -2.32
C SER A 34 -5.57 10.66 -3.83
N ASP A 35 -6.21 11.59 -4.56
CA ASP A 35 -6.22 11.58 -6.02
C ASP A 35 -4.87 12.01 -6.60
N LEU A 36 -4.08 12.79 -5.82
CA LEU A 36 -2.77 13.30 -6.22
C LEU A 36 -1.84 13.44 -5.01
N GLN A 37 -0.55 13.14 -5.19
CA GLN A 37 0.50 13.51 -4.23
C GLN A 37 1.44 14.53 -4.88
N THR A 38 1.67 15.68 -4.23
CA THR A 38 2.59 16.72 -4.73
C THR A 38 4.04 16.44 -4.36
N LYS A 39 4.28 15.68 -3.29
CA LYS A 39 5.60 15.26 -2.81
C LYS A 39 5.55 13.77 -2.45
N GLY A 40 5.09 12.91 -3.39
CA GLY A 40 5.05 11.47 -3.19
C GLY A 40 6.44 10.91 -2.87
N ARG A 41 6.52 10.02 -1.87
CA ARG A 41 7.77 9.43 -1.38
C ARG A 41 7.88 7.97 -1.77
N GLY A 42 9.08 7.55 -2.13
CA GLY A 42 9.50 6.16 -2.27
C GLY A 42 10.59 5.81 -1.24
N THR A 43 11.14 4.61 -1.33
CA THR A 43 12.23 4.16 -0.46
C THR A 43 13.53 4.92 -0.75
N MET A 44 14.41 5.04 0.28
CA MET A 44 15.73 5.66 0.17
C MET A 44 15.69 7.08 -0.45
N GLY A 45 14.75 7.93 0.00
CA GLY A 45 14.62 9.32 -0.47
C GLY A 45 14.15 9.49 -1.92
N LYS A 46 13.84 8.41 -2.64
CA LYS A 46 13.32 8.47 -4.02
C LYS A 46 11.93 9.10 -4.04
N LYS A 47 11.63 9.83 -5.12
CA LYS A 47 10.28 10.38 -5.34
C LYS A 47 9.37 9.32 -5.96
N TRP A 48 8.10 9.34 -5.57
CA TRP A 48 7.04 8.61 -6.26
C TRP A 48 6.29 9.58 -7.18
N VAL A 49 6.34 9.34 -8.49
CA VAL A 49 5.62 10.16 -9.47
C VAL A 49 4.12 9.84 -9.39
N SER A 50 3.33 10.83 -8.99
CA SER A 50 1.88 10.69 -8.84
C SER A 50 1.16 11.33 -10.02
N LYS A 51 0.42 10.53 -10.78
CA LYS A 51 -0.44 10.99 -11.88
C LYS A 51 -1.88 10.71 -11.52
N LYS A 52 -2.76 11.71 -11.68
CA LYS A 52 -4.22 11.57 -11.43
C LYS A 52 -4.77 10.39 -12.23
N GLY A 53 -5.69 9.63 -11.63
CA GLY A 53 -6.22 8.40 -12.21
C GLY A 53 -5.57 7.12 -11.64
N ASN A 54 -4.41 7.24 -11.01
CA ASN A 54 -3.73 6.16 -10.31
C ASN A 54 -4.16 6.06 -8.83
N ILE A 55 -3.73 5.02 -8.12
CA ILE A 55 -4.06 4.83 -6.70
C ILE A 55 -2.88 5.26 -5.83
N PHE A 56 -3.15 6.14 -4.87
CA PHE A 56 -2.23 6.54 -3.80
C PHE A 56 -2.95 6.39 -2.46
N ILE A 57 -2.53 5.41 -1.67
CA ILE A 57 -3.14 5.13 -0.38
C ILE A 57 -2.08 4.87 0.68
N SER A 58 -2.44 5.10 1.94
CA SER A 58 -1.66 4.65 3.10
C SER A 58 -2.59 3.99 4.10
N ILE A 59 -2.30 2.73 4.41
CA ILE A 59 -2.99 1.96 5.43
C ILE A 59 -2.13 2.04 6.68
N PHE A 60 -2.72 2.38 7.83
CA PHE A 60 -1.99 2.46 9.08
C PHE A 60 -2.77 1.82 10.23
N PHE A 61 -2.05 1.21 11.17
CA PHE A 61 -2.60 0.56 12.35
C PHE A 61 -1.51 0.31 13.39
N LYS A 62 -1.94 0.12 14.64
CA LYS A 62 -1.06 -0.23 15.76
C LYS A 62 -0.53 -1.65 15.58
N VAL A 63 0.77 -1.86 15.84
CA VAL A 63 1.43 -3.17 15.71
C VAL A 63 2.22 -3.53 16.95
N ASN A 64 2.29 -4.84 17.22
CA ASN A 64 3.22 -5.40 18.19
C ASN A 64 4.39 -6.06 17.45
N LEU A 65 5.56 -5.41 17.46
CA LEU A 65 6.75 -5.87 16.77
C LEU A 65 7.55 -6.93 17.53
N THR A 66 7.17 -7.28 18.76
CA THR A 66 7.81 -8.39 19.50
C THR A 66 7.43 -9.74 18.90
N LYS A 67 6.26 -9.83 18.26
CA LYS A 67 5.68 -11.07 17.72
C LYS A 67 5.89 -11.26 16.22
N ILE A 68 5.98 -10.16 15.44
CA ILE A 68 6.28 -10.20 14.01
C ILE A 68 7.32 -9.13 13.69
N LYS A 69 8.43 -9.54 13.10
CA LYS A 69 9.47 -8.61 12.62
C LYS A 69 8.95 -7.71 11.51
N ILE A 70 9.47 -6.50 11.45
CA ILE A 70 9.04 -5.47 10.49
C ILE A 70 9.20 -5.91 9.02
N GLU A 71 10.24 -6.68 8.72
CA GLU A 71 10.53 -7.21 7.39
C GLU A 71 9.43 -8.17 6.91
N ASN A 72 8.87 -8.96 7.84
CA ASN A 72 7.77 -9.88 7.53
C ASN A 72 6.50 -9.12 7.11
N PHE A 73 6.22 -7.96 7.70
CA PHE A 73 5.12 -7.11 7.26
C PHE A 73 5.30 -6.63 5.82
N LEU A 74 6.53 -6.32 5.40
CA LEU A 74 6.78 -5.93 4.02
C LEU A 74 6.48 -7.09 3.06
N ILE A 75 6.92 -8.31 3.38
CA ILE A 75 6.63 -9.52 2.59
C ILE A 75 5.12 -9.75 2.51
N ILE A 76 4.41 -9.67 3.63
CA ILE A 76 2.95 -9.82 3.71
C ILE A 76 2.27 -8.77 2.81
N ASN A 77 2.64 -7.50 2.94
CA ASN A 77 2.06 -6.40 2.18
C ASN A 77 2.24 -6.60 0.68
N VAL A 78 3.46 -6.94 0.24
CA VAL A 78 3.77 -7.20 -1.18
C VAL A 78 2.93 -8.37 -1.71
N LYS A 79 2.82 -9.48 -0.96
CA LYS A 79 2.03 -10.65 -1.36
C LYS A 79 0.54 -10.37 -1.42
N ILE A 80 -0.01 -9.64 -0.44
CA ILE A 80 -1.41 -9.21 -0.45
C ILE A 80 -1.72 -8.38 -1.69
N ILE A 81 -0.90 -7.36 -1.96
CA ILE A 81 -1.12 -6.44 -3.08
C ILE A 81 -0.98 -7.19 -4.40
N LYS A 82 0.07 -8.02 -4.57
CA LYS A 82 0.24 -8.89 -5.74
C LYS A 82 -0.99 -9.76 -5.99
N LYS A 83 -1.50 -10.44 -4.94
CA LYS A 83 -2.70 -11.30 -5.04
C LYS A 83 -3.92 -10.52 -5.52
N ILE A 84 -4.12 -9.30 -5.02
CA ILE A 84 -5.24 -8.44 -5.43
C ILE A 84 -5.10 -8.03 -6.88
N LEU A 85 -3.90 -7.59 -7.31
CA LEU A 85 -3.66 -7.14 -8.68
C LEU A 85 -3.75 -8.26 -9.72
N ARG A 86 -3.46 -9.51 -9.35
CA ARG A 86 -3.66 -10.68 -10.22
C ARG A 86 -5.11 -10.88 -10.67
N ASN A 87 -6.11 -10.31 -9.99
CA ASN A 87 -7.49 -10.34 -10.47
C ASN A 87 -7.72 -9.44 -11.70
N TYR A 88 -6.82 -8.49 -11.94
CA TYR A 88 -6.90 -7.52 -13.05
C TYR A 88 -5.90 -7.84 -14.17
N PHE A 89 -4.88 -8.62 -13.85
CA PHE A 89 -3.88 -9.07 -14.80
C PHE A 89 -3.51 -10.54 -14.52
N LYS A 90 -4.01 -11.45 -15.36
CA LYS A 90 -3.88 -12.91 -15.16
C LYS A 90 -2.46 -13.45 -15.42
N LYS A 91 -1.64 -12.74 -16.22
CA LYS A 91 -0.25 -13.13 -16.47
C LYS A 91 0.63 -12.82 -15.25
N ASN A 92 1.91 -13.19 -15.31
CA ASN A 92 2.78 -13.09 -14.15
C ASN A 92 3.06 -11.63 -13.76
N ILE A 93 2.74 -11.28 -12.50
CA ILE A 93 3.22 -10.08 -11.82
C ILE A 93 4.45 -10.50 -11.01
N VAL A 94 5.60 -9.94 -11.33
CA VAL A 94 6.87 -10.26 -10.68
C VAL A 94 7.08 -9.35 -9.47
N ILE A 95 7.59 -9.91 -8.37
CA ILE A 95 8.06 -9.12 -7.23
C ILE A 95 9.53 -8.78 -7.47
N LYS A 96 9.83 -7.50 -7.66
CA LYS A 96 11.19 -6.98 -7.55
C LYS A 96 11.44 -6.59 -6.10
N LYS A 97 12.21 -7.42 -5.41
CA LYS A 97 12.53 -7.19 -4.00
C LYS A 97 13.17 -5.81 -3.79
N PRO A 98 12.90 -5.18 -2.65
CA PRO A 98 12.04 -5.70 -1.58
C PRO A 98 10.55 -5.34 -1.74
N ASN A 99 10.16 -4.34 -2.56
CA ASN A 99 8.91 -3.62 -2.40
C ASN A 99 8.22 -3.18 -3.72
N ASP A 100 8.67 -3.67 -4.88
CA ASP A 100 8.11 -3.29 -6.17
C ASP A 100 7.39 -4.46 -6.85
N LEU A 101 6.30 -4.16 -7.58
CA LEU A 101 5.63 -5.11 -8.45
C LEU A 101 5.79 -4.69 -9.90
N LEU A 102 6.12 -5.65 -10.76
CA LEU A 102 6.40 -5.44 -12.17
C LEU A 102 5.48 -6.29 -13.06
N ILE A 103 5.15 -5.73 -14.25
CA ILE A 103 4.60 -6.45 -15.40
C ILE A 103 5.60 -6.25 -16.56
N LYS A 104 6.05 -7.34 -17.19
CA LYS A 104 7.02 -7.28 -18.29
C LYS A 104 8.22 -6.38 -17.97
N ASN A 105 8.81 -6.54 -16.79
CA ASN A 105 9.93 -5.75 -16.27
C ASN A 105 9.66 -4.24 -16.08
N LYS A 106 8.40 -3.77 -16.24
CA LYS A 106 7.99 -2.39 -16.01
C LYS A 106 7.22 -2.28 -14.70
N LYS A 107 7.51 -1.25 -13.92
CA LYS A 107 6.93 -1.04 -12.58
C LYS A 107 5.47 -0.61 -12.66
N ILE A 108 4.60 -1.35 -11.95
CA ILE A 108 3.17 -1.02 -11.79
C ILE A 108 2.80 -0.61 -10.38
N CYS A 109 3.60 -1.03 -9.37
CA CYS A 109 3.30 -0.73 -7.98
C CYS A 109 4.60 -0.57 -7.19
N GLY A 110 4.59 0.35 -6.24
CA GLY A 110 5.61 0.51 -5.22
C GLY A 110 4.98 0.59 -3.84
N ILE A 111 5.66 0.02 -2.84
CA ILE A 111 5.21 -0.04 -1.46
C ILE A 111 6.24 0.66 -0.59
N LEU A 112 5.80 1.64 0.20
CA LEU A 112 6.63 2.34 1.18
C LEU A 112 6.12 2.03 2.59
N GLN A 113 6.88 1.25 3.34
CA GLN A 113 6.56 0.89 4.70
C GLN A 113 7.37 1.75 5.68
N GLU A 114 6.68 2.32 6.67
CA GLU A 114 7.26 3.13 7.73
C GLU A 114 6.69 2.68 9.08
N VAL A 115 7.49 2.83 10.12
CA VAL A 115 7.06 2.65 11.51
C VAL A 115 7.30 3.94 12.25
N ILE A 116 6.31 4.36 13.01
CA ILE A 116 6.46 5.48 13.94
C ILE A 116 6.04 5.04 15.34
N GLU A 117 6.57 5.72 16.33
CA GLU A 117 6.16 5.58 17.72
C GLU A 117 5.38 6.81 18.16
N PHE A 118 4.27 6.59 18.85
CA PHE A 118 3.43 7.64 19.43
C PHE A 118 2.77 7.12 20.70
N LYS A 119 2.97 7.82 21.84
CA LYS A 119 2.42 7.44 23.16
C LYS A 119 2.70 5.98 23.52
N ASN A 120 3.94 5.55 23.41
CA ASN A 120 4.42 4.18 23.66
C ASN A 120 3.87 3.09 22.75
N ASP A 121 3.10 3.46 21.73
CA ASP A 121 2.55 2.55 20.73
C ASP A 121 3.31 2.65 19.42
N LYS A 122 3.59 1.50 18.79
CA LYS A 122 4.18 1.45 17.45
C LYS A 122 3.09 1.32 16.40
N PHE A 123 3.19 2.12 15.36
CA PHE A 123 2.26 2.15 14.25
C PHE A 123 2.98 1.78 12.96
N LEU A 124 2.45 0.80 12.26
CA LEU A 124 2.86 0.48 10.90
C LEU A 124 2.06 1.32 9.92
N ILE A 125 2.76 1.95 8.98
CA ILE A 125 2.18 2.71 7.88
C ILE A 125 2.63 2.05 6.59
N THR A 126 1.69 1.59 5.77
CA THR A 126 1.94 0.96 4.48
C THR A 126 1.42 1.85 3.37
N GLY A 127 2.31 2.64 2.78
CA GLY A 127 2.04 3.42 1.57
C GLY A 127 2.04 2.54 0.34
N VAL A 128 1.02 2.67 -0.50
CA VAL A 128 0.85 1.89 -1.72
C VAL A 128 0.55 2.83 -2.88
N GLY A 129 1.46 2.90 -3.83
CA GLY A 129 1.26 3.54 -5.12
C GLY A 129 1.03 2.50 -6.21
N ILE A 130 -0.09 2.58 -6.94
CA ILE A 130 -0.41 1.64 -8.04
C ILE A 130 -0.69 2.45 -9.29
N ASN A 131 0.04 2.19 -10.35
CA ASN A 131 -0.24 2.72 -11.68
C ASN A 131 -1.41 1.91 -12.27
N THR A 132 -2.61 2.43 -12.13
CA THR A 132 -3.82 1.73 -12.61
C THR A 132 -4.23 2.17 -14.00
N SER A 133 -4.31 3.48 -14.25
CA SER A 133 -4.88 4.05 -15.48
C SER A 133 -3.86 4.81 -16.30
N VAL A 134 -2.85 5.39 -15.67
CA VAL A 134 -1.87 6.26 -16.34
C VAL A 134 -0.45 5.79 -16.02
N THR A 135 0.35 5.60 -17.07
CA THR A 135 1.77 5.31 -16.92
C THR A 135 2.54 6.59 -16.59
N PRO A 136 3.22 6.66 -15.44
CA PRO A 136 4.07 7.80 -15.13
C PRO A 136 5.31 7.79 -16.03
N THR A 137 5.65 8.95 -16.58
CA THR A 137 6.94 9.17 -17.23
C THR A 137 8.00 9.45 -16.17
N ASP A 138 8.87 8.49 -15.93
CA ASP A 138 10.04 8.66 -15.05
C ASP A 138 11.28 8.22 -15.84
N LYS A 139 12.26 9.12 -15.99
CA LYS A 139 13.52 8.82 -16.70
C LYS A 139 14.35 7.74 -15.98
N LYS A 140 14.10 7.49 -14.70
CA LYS A 140 14.90 6.57 -13.85
C LYS A 140 14.37 5.14 -13.84
N PHE A 141 13.08 4.92 -14.14
CA PHE A 141 12.46 3.60 -14.04
C PHE A 141 11.45 3.37 -15.15
N ALA A 142 11.61 2.27 -15.88
CA ALA A 142 10.59 1.81 -16.80
C ALA A 142 9.29 1.49 -16.03
N SER A 143 8.22 2.20 -16.35
CA SER A 143 6.90 2.05 -15.74
C SER A 143 5.86 1.64 -16.76
N THR A 144 4.75 1.08 -16.28
CA THR A 144 3.54 0.79 -17.04
C THR A 144 2.34 0.92 -16.10
N CYS A 145 1.12 0.87 -16.61
CA CYS A 145 -0.09 0.83 -15.81
C CYS A 145 -0.92 -0.41 -16.10
N LEU A 146 -1.83 -0.76 -15.18
CA LEU A 146 -2.66 -1.95 -15.33
C LEU A 146 -3.58 -1.86 -16.56
N GLN A 147 -4.07 -0.68 -16.90
CA GLN A 147 -5.00 -0.47 -18.01
C GLN A 147 -4.38 -0.84 -19.35
N GLU A 148 -3.07 -0.60 -19.56
CA GLU A 148 -2.35 -1.02 -20.79
C GLU A 148 -2.31 -2.54 -20.98
N HIS A 149 -2.59 -3.30 -19.93
CA HIS A 149 -2.56 -4.77 -19.92
C HIS A 149 -3.93 -5.41 -19.75
N SER A 150 -5.01 -4.63 -19.74
CA SER A 150 -6.37 -5.10 -19.52
C SER A 150 -7.31 -4.61 -20.60
N LYS A 151 -8.09 -5.52 -21.20
CA LYS A 151 -9.19 -5.17 -22.13
C LYS A 151 -10.38 -4.54 -21.41
N LYS A 152 -10.53 -4.79 -20.10
CA LYS A 152 -11.64 -4.26 -19.28
C LYS A 152 -11.21 -3.00 -18.56
N THR A 153 -12.12 -2.05 -18.44
CA THR A 153 -11.89 -0.82 -17.64
C THR A 153 -11.59 -1.16 -16.19
N ILE A 154 -10.47 -0.66 -15.68
CA ILE A 154 -10.05 -0.86 -14.29
C ILE A 154 -10.66 0.21 -13.41
N LYS A 155 -11.53 -0.18 -12.49
CA LYS A 155 -12.15 0.71 -11.51
C LYS A 155 -11.32 0.73 -10.23
N ASN A 156 -10.68 1.86 -9.92
CA ASN A 156 -9.87 2.05 -8.71
C ASN A 156 -10.64 1.75 -7.42
N SER A 157 -11.93 2.09 -7.37
CA SER A 157 -12.80 1.79 -6.22
C SER A 157 -12.84 0.31 -5.86
N ASN A 158 -12.82 -0.58 -6.86
CA ASN A 158 -12.83 -2.03 -6.64
C ASN A 158 -11.50 -2.52 -6.05
N ILE A 159 -10.38 -1.98 -6.52
CA ILE A 159 -9.04 -2.31 -5.99
C ILE A 159 -8.94 -1.83 -4.55
N ILE A 160 -9.32 -0.58 -4.28
CA ILE A 160 -9.29 0.03 -2.94
C ILE A 160 -10.19 -0.75 -1.97
N LYS A 161 -11.41 -1.13 -2.39
CA LYS A 161 -12.31 -1.96 -1.58
C LYS A 161 -11.68 -3.31 -1.23
N LYS A 162 -11.05 -3.99 -2.21
CA LYS A 162 -10.37 -5.26 -1.97
C LYS A 162 -9.17 -5.10 -1.04
N LEU A 163 -8.36 -4.05 -1.22
CA LEU A 163 -7.24 -3.73 -0.33
C LEU A 163 -7.75 -3.53 1.10
N LYS A 164 -8.71 -2.62 1.30
CA LYS A 164 -9.31 -2.35 2.61
C LYS A 164 -9.76 -3.64 3.29
N ASN A 165 -10.61 -4.43 2.62
CA ASN A 165 -11.18 -5.64 3.21
C ASN A 165 -10.12 -6.69 3.55
N THR A 166 -9.07 -6.81 2.72
CA THR A 166 -7.99 -7.79 2.96
C THR A 166 -7.12 -7.35 4.14
N PHE A 167 -6.80 -6.06 4.24
CA PHE A 167 -6.05 -5.54 5.37
C PHE A 167 -6.86 -5.60 6.66
N GLU A 168 -8.16 -5.30 6.65
CA GLU A 168 -9.02 -5.47 7.82
C GLU A 168 -9.03 -6.90 8.35
N LYS A 169 -9.11 -7.89 7.45
CA LYS A 169 -9.01 -9.31 7.83
C LYS A 169 -7.63 -9.63 8.43
N MET A 170 -6.55 -9.19 7.80
CA MET A 170 -5.20 -9.41 8.30
C MET A 170 -5.01 -8.78 9.69
N ILE A 171 -5.46 -7.54 9.88
CA ILE A 171 -5.34 -6.84 11.16
C ILE A 171 -6.14 -7.56 12.25
N LYS A 172 -7.35 -8.05 11.95
CA LYS A 172 -8.14 -8.85 12.87
C LYS A 172 -7.39 -10.12 13.32
N GLU A 173 -6.72 -10.81 12.40
CA GLU A 173 -5.90 -11.97 12.76
C GLU A 173 -4.69 -11.59 13.65
N LEU A 174 -4.09 -10.42 13.41
CA LEU A 174 -3.02 -9.88 14.28
C LEU A 174 -3.54 -9.57 15.69
N GLU A 175 -4.72 -8.95 15.81
CA GLU A 175 -5.38 -8.66 17.09
C GLU A 175 -5.70 -9.94 17.87
N ASN A 176 -6.11 -11.00 17.19
CA ASN A 176 -6.39 -12.32 17.76
C ASN A 176 -5.11 -13.15 18.06
N ASN A 177 -3.91 -12.56 17.91
CA ASN A 177 -2.63 -13.25 18.08
C ASN A 177 -2.43 -14.48 17.16
N ASN A 178 -3.14 -14.54 16.03
CA ASN A 178 -3.08 -15.67 15.09
C ASN A 178 -1.90 -15.55 14.12
N PHE A 179 -0.68 -15.42 14.67
CA PHE A 179 0.55 -15.21 13.91
C PHE A 179 0.92 -16.40 13.02
N LYS A 180 0.63 -17.63 13.49
CA LYS A 180 0.86 -18.86 12.70
C LYS A 180 0.04 -18.85 11.42
N PHE A 181 -1.24 -18.47 11.50
CA PHE A 181 -2.11 -18.34 10.33
C PHE A 181 -1.58 -17.29 9.35
N ILE A 182 -1.15 -16.14 9.85
CA ILE A 182 -0.62 -15.06 9.00
C ILE A 182 0.66 -15.50 8.30
N LYS A 183 1.60 -16.15 9.03
CA LYS A 183 2.82 -16.71 8.43
C LYS A 183 2.49 -17.71 7.34
N ASN A 184 1.69 -18.70 7.61
CA ASN A 184 1.34 -19.76 6.64
C ASN A 184 0.63 -19.20 5.39
N LYS A 185 -0.16 -18.14 5.56
CA LYS A 185 -0.93 -17.56 4.46
C LYS A 185 -0.16 -16.58 3.60
N TYR A 186 0.81 -15.85 4.19
CA TYR A 186 1.44 -14.68 3.55
C TYR A 186 2.97 -14.71 3.54
N ILE A 187 3.66 -15.57 4.29
CA ILE A 187 5.11 -15.72 4.28
C ILE A 187 5.49 -17.06 3.67
#